data_db505efe42d981216646fe74da1dd6ad
#
_entry.id   db505efe42d981216646fe74da1dd6ad
#
_cell.length_a   1.000
_cell.length_b   1.000
_cell.length_c   1.000
_cell.angle_alpha   90.00
_cell.angle_beta   90.00
_cell.angle_gamma   90.00
#
_symmetry.space_group_name_H-M   'P 1'
#
loop_
_entity.id
_entity.type
_entity.pdbx_description
1 polymer ?
#
loop_
_entity_poly.entity_id
_entity_poly.type
_entity_poly.pdbx_seq_one_letter_code
_entity_poly.pdbx_strand_id
1 'polypeptide(L)'
;MQVLIKKEPFVQEEFLYNDRVPNVKNVIESVVPDIPENLKVLLESLIKERTAQIDWKAKEQIRSKIRLDIKKVLQENYSARMSNIYAEKILAELLNPANETSEN
;
A
#
# COMPACT_ATOMS: atom_id res chain seq x y z
N MET A 1 4.21 -37.79 -3.63
CA MET A 1 4.31 -37.50 -3.66
C MET A 1 4.27 -36.79 -3.48
N GLN A 2 4.06 -36.52 -3.44
CA GLN A 2 4.05 -35.97 -3.34
C GLN A 2 4.05 -35.12 -3.09
N VAL A 3 3.98 -35.15 -2.97
CA VAL A 3 4.03 -34.46 -2.81
C VAL A 3 4.02 -33.57 -2.59
N LEU A 4 4.01 -33.58 -2.65
CA LEU A 4 4.08 -32.92 -2.49
C LEU A 4 3.99 -32.08 -2.38
N ILE A 5 3.92 -32.24 -2.40
CA ILE A 5 3.95 -31.64 -2.37
C ILE A 5 3.89 -30.75 -2.16
N LYS A 6 3.94 -30.84 -2.30
CA LYS A 6 4.00 -30.24 -2.19
C LYS A 6 3.82 -29.36 -2.12
N LYS A 7 3.77 -29.57 -2.26
CA LYS A 7 3.76 -28.96 -2.23
C LYS A 7 3.41 -28.11 -2.18
N GLU A 8 3.24 -28.29 -2.19
CA GLU A 8 3.03 -27.76 -2.13
C GLU A 8 2.91 -26.90 -1.89
N PRO A 9 3.02 -27.13 -1.90
CA PRO A 9 3.01 -26.46 -1.77
C PRO A 9 3.07 -25.58 -1.66
N PHE A 10 3.14 -25.53 -1.72
CA PHE A 10 3.12 -24.90 -1.66
C PHE A 10 2.92 -23.93 -1.56
N VAL A 11 3.78 -24.16 -1.84
CA VAL A 11 3.19 -23.10 -1.97
C VAL A 11 2.37 -22.39 -1.07
N GLN A 12 2.25 -22.48 -0.14
CA GLN A 12 1.46 -22.03 0.82
C GLN A 12 1.89 -20.85 1.54
N GLU A 13 3.10 -20.58 1.78
CA GLU A 13 3.58 -19.45 2.48
C GLU A 13 3.22 -18.18 1.87
N GLU A 14 3.10 -18.19 0.60
CA GLU A 14 2.74 -16.99 -0.07
C GLU A 14 1.41 -16.53 0.29
N PHE A 15 0.53 -17.43 0.65
CA PHE A 15 -0.76 -17.03 1.06
C PHE A 15 -0.72 -16.22 2.32
N LEU A 16 0.18 -16.53 3.21
CA LEU A 16 0.25 -15.82 4.45
C LEU A 16 0.61 -14.37 4.24
N TYR A 17 1.46 -14.10 3.27
CA TYR A 17 1.78 -12.72 2.99
C TYR A 17 0.62 -11.98 2.42
N ASN A 18 -0.12 -12.64 1.56
CA ASN A 18 -1.22 -11.96 0.90
C ASN A 18 -2.36 -11.67 1.83
N ASP A 19 -2.45 -12.38 2.93
CA ASP A 19 -3.50 -12.12 3.88
C ASP A 19 -3.29 -10.84 4.65
N ARG A 20 -2.12 -10.24 4.53
CA ARG A 20 -1.79 -9.08 5.33
C ARG A 20 -1.46 -7.90 4.47
N VAL A 21 -2.41 -7.50 3.63
CA VAL A 21 -2.21 -6.35 2.78
C VAL A 21 -2.83 -5.13 3.43
N PRO A 22 -2.27 -3.94 3.19
CA PRO A 22 -2.86 -2.72 3.75
C PRO A 22 -4.22 -2.44 3.13
N ASN A 23 -5.10 -1.87 3.92
CA ASN A 23 -6.39 -1.43 3.41
C ASN A 23 -6.20 -0.05 2.82
N VAL A 24 -5.79 0.00 1.56
CA VAL A 24 -5.36 1.23 0.91
C VAL A 24 -6.47 2.26 0.86
N LYS A 25 -7.67 1.83 0.49
CA LYS A 25 -8.78 2.76 0.38
C LYS A 25 -9.07 3.47 1.70
N ASN A 26 -9.10 2.71 2.79
CA ASN A 26 -9.36 3.30 4.09
C ASN A 26 -8.24 4.24 4.53
N VAL A 27 -7.01 3.89 4.22
CA VAL A 27 -5.88 4.75 4.55
C VAL A 27 -6.00 6.08 3.83
N ILE A 28 -6.29 6.05 2.54
CA ILE A 28 -6.42 7.28 1.76
C ILE A 28 -7.55 8.14 2.31
N GLU A 29 -8.68 7.53 2.57
CA GLU A 29 -9.84 8.29 3.06
C GLU A 29 -9.60 8.86 4.46
N SER A 30 -8.83 8.16 5.25
CA SER A 30 -8.52 8.62 6.60
C SER A 30 -7.58 9.81 6.59
N VAL A 31 -6.59 9.79 5.71
CA VAL A 31 -5.58 10.85 5.68
C VAL A 31 -6.09 12.05 4.88
N VAL A 32 -6.79 11.82 3.77
CA VAL A 32 -7.26 12.90 2.90
C VAL A 32 -8.75 12.73 2.67
N PRO A 33 -9.58 13.08 3.67
CA PRO A 33 -11.02 12.81 3.58
C PRO A 33 -11.73 13.54 2.46
N ASP A 34 -11.18 14.64 1.98
CA ASP A 34 -11.82 15.42 0.92
C ASP A 34 -11.22 15.15 -0.45
N ILE A 35 -10.48 14.04 -0.61
CA ILE A 35 -9.83 13.78 -1.88
C ILE A 35 -10.87 13.53 -2.97
N PRO A 36 -10.68 14.13 -4.18
CA PRO A 36 -11.61 13.88 -5.29
C PRO A 36 -11.59 12.41 -5.68
N GLU A 37 -12.73 11.93 -6.15
CA GLU A 37 -12.89 10.52 -6.44
C GLU A 37 -11.92 10.02 -7.49
N ASN A 38 -11.73 10.78 -8.56
CA ASN A 38 -10.81 10.35 -9.61
C ASN A 38 -9.38 10.26 -9.10
N LEU A 39 -8.99 11.17 -8.23
CA LEU A 39 -7.66 11.15 -7.66
C LEU A 39 -7.50 9.98 -6.68
N LYS A 40 -8.55 9.69 -5.92
CA LYS A 40 -8.54 8.58 -4.99
C LYS A 40 -8.36 7.25 -5.72
N VAL A 41 -9.07 7.06 -6.83
CA VAL A 41 -8.95 5.83 -7.60
C VAL A 41 -7.53 5.68 -8.16
N LEU A 42 -6.97 6.76 -8.66
CA LEU A 42 -5.63 6.73 -9.19
C LEU A 42 -4.62 6.39 -8.11
N LEU A 43 -4.77 7.02 -6.96
CA LEU A 43 -3.85 6.82 -5.85
C LEU A 43 -3.96 5.40 -5.30
N GLU A 44 -5.18 4.90 -5.18
CA GLU A 44 -5.40 3.54 -4.69
C GLU A 44 -4.74 2.52 -5.62
N SER A 45 -4.90 2.71 -6.92
CA SER A 45 -4.32 1.82 -7.90
C SER A 45 -2.79 1.85 -7.84
N LEU A 46 -2.23 3.04 -7.73
CA LEU A 46 -0.79 3.19 -7.63
C LEU A 46 -0.23 2.51 -6.40
N ILE A 47 -0.85 2.75 -5.25
CA ILE A 47 -0.35 2.19 -4.00
C ILE A 47 -0.47 0.67 -4.02
N LYS A 48 -1.58 0.14 -4.52
CA LYS A 48 -1.74 -1.31 -4.58
C LYS A 48 -0.66 -1.94 -5.44
N GLU A 49 -0.32 -1.29 -6.55
CA GLU A 49 0.71 -1.81 -7.42
C GLU A 49 2.07 -1.80 -6.71
N ARG A 50 2.38 -0.71 -6.02
CA ARG A 50 3.68 -0.59 -5.35
C ARG A 50 3.81 -1.52 -4.15
N THR A 51 2.73 -1.74 -3.42
CA THR A 51 2.78 -2.58 -2.23
C THR A 51 2.55 -4.05 -2.54
N ALA A 52 2.46 -4.40 -3.82
CA ALA A 52 2.38 -5.81 -4.21
C ALA A 52 3.69 -6.54 -3.98
N GLN A 53 4.80 -5.81 -3.84
CA GLN A 53 6.08 -6.46 -3.57
C GLN A 53 6.09 -6.95 -2.13
N ILE A 54 6.57 -8.18 -1.96
CA ILE A 54 6.49 -8.82 -0.65
C ILE A 54 7.25 -8.07 0.42
N ASP A 55 8.43 -7.55 0.09
CA ASP A 55 9.28 -6.94 1.10
C ASP A 55 9.29 -5.42 1.03
N TRP A 56 8.23 -4.83 0.52
CA TRP A 56 8.21 -3.37 0.38
C TRP A 56 8.35 -2.66 1.73
N LYS A 57 7.86 -3.25 2.80
CA LYS A 57 7.94 -2.63 4.12
C LYS A 57 9.37 -2.59 4.65
N ALA A 58 10.17 -3.57 4.26
CA ALA A 58 11.51 -3.69 4.81
C ALA A 58 12.55 -2.86 4.07
N LYS A 59 12.25 -2.45 2.83
CA LYS A 59 13.23 -1.75 2.02
C LYS A 59 12.95 -0.27 1.98
N GLU A 60 13.86 0.49 2.53
CA GLU A 60 13.70 1.93 2.60
C GLU A 60 13.58 2.56 1.24
N GLN A 61 14.32 2.06 0.26
CA GLN A 61 14.27 2.62 -1.08
C GLN A 61 12.89 2.49 -1.68
N ILE A 62 12.22 1.36 -1.45
CA ILE A 62 10.89 1.14 -1.96
C ILE A 62 9.91 2.06 -1.23
N ARG A 63 10.03 2.18 0.08
CA ARG A 63 9.15 3.05 0.83
C ARG A 63 9.29 4.50 0.39
N SER A 64 10.51 4.95 0.16
CA SER A 64 10.74 6.32 -0.28
C SER A 64 10.14 6.56 -1.66
N LYS A 65 10.24 5.58 -2.54
CA LYS A 65 9.68 5.72 -3.87
C LYS A 65 8.15 5.78 -3.81
N ILE A 66 7.56 4.97 -2.96
CA ILE A 66 6.11 5.00 -2.78
C ILE A 66 5.68 6.39 -2.30
N ARG A 67 6.39 6.95 -1.33
CA ARG A 67 6.06 8.27 -0.81
C ARG A 67 6.16 9.32 -1.90
N LEU A 68 7.21 9.26 -2.71
CA LEU A 68 7.36 10.23 -3.79
C LEU A 68 6.29 10.10 -4.84
N ASP A 69 5.92 8.88 -5.17
CA ASP A 69 4.87 8.66 -6.17
C ASP A 69 3.53 9.18 -5.66
N ILE A 70 3.23 8.96 -4.39
CA ILE A 70 2.00 9.47 -3.79
C ILE A 70 2.01 10.99 -3.84
N LYS A 71 3.14 11.59 -3.48
CA LYS A 71 3.26 13.04 -3.50
C LYS A 71 2.99 13.60 -4.88
N LYS A 72 3.55 12.97 -5.91
CA LYS A 72 3.37 13.45 -7.27
C LYS A 72 1.91 13.45 -7.69
N VAL A 73 1.19 12.39 -7.33
CA VAL A 73 -0.22 12.32 -7.66
C VAL A 73 -1.01 13.41 -6.93
N LEU A 74 -0.71 13.60 -5.65
CA LEU A 74 -1.45 14.58 -4.86
C LEU A 74 -1.18 16.01 -5.31
N GLN A 75 -0.02 16.25 -5.91
CA GLN A 75 0.30 17.60 -6.35
C GLN A 75 -0.58 18.10 -7.46
N GLU A 76 -1.39 17.25 -8.03
CA GLU A 76 -2.35 17.71 -9.03
C GLU A 76 -3.48 18.52 -8.42
N ASN A 77 -3.76 18.31 -7.13
CA ASN A 77 -4.85 19.01 -6.46
C ASN A 77 -4.43 19.75 -5.20
N TYR A 78 -3.24 19.50 -4.70
CA TYR A 78 -2.79 20.08 -3.44
C TYR A 78 -1.43 20.73 -3.64
N SER A 79 -1.08 21.64 -2.74
CA SER A 79 0.22 22.29 -2.80
C SER A 79 1.31 21.27 -2.57
N ALA A 80 2.55 21.62 -2.93
CA ALA A 80 3.68 20.72 -2.71
C ALA A 80 3.83 20.40 -1.23
N ARG A 81 3.60 21.40 -0.37
CA ARG A 81 3.71 21.19 1.06
C ARG A 81 2.68 20.20 1.57
N MET A 82 1.41 20.41 1.20
CA MET A 82 0.36 19.52 1.67
C MET A 82 0.51 18.13 1.07
N SER A 83 0.93 18.05 -0.18
CA SER A 83 1.15 16.76 -0.81
C SER A 83 2.22 15.97 -0.08
N ASN A 84 3.26 16.64 0.36
CA ASN A 84 4.31 15.97 1.10
C ASN A 84 3.81 15.48 2.46
N ILE A 85 3.04 16.32 3.16
CA ILE A 85 2.49 15.94 4.46
C ILE A 85 1.58 14.74 4.31
N TYR A 86 0.67 14.78 3.33
CA TYR A 86 -0.25 13.68 3.10
C TYR A 86 0.48 12.41 2.70
N ALA A 87 1.50 12.54 1.84
CA ALA A 87 2.25 11.36 1.41
C ALA A 87 2.92 10.68 2.59
N GLU A 88 3.50 11.47 3.48
CA GLU A 88 4.15 10.91 4.66
C GLU A 88 3.16 10.22 5.58
N LYS A 89 2.00 10.84 5.77
CA LYS A 89 0.97 10.25 6.62
C LYS A 89 0.40 8.98 6.01
N ILE A 90 0.17 8.98 4.71
CA ILE A 90 -0.34 7.79 4.04
C ILE A 90 0.66 6.65 4.20
N LEU A 91 1.94 6.91 3.96
CA LEU A 91 2.93 5.87 4.10
C LEU A 91 2.99 5.35 5.53
N ALA A 92 2.94 6.23 6.51
CA ALA A 92 2.97 5.82 7.92
C ALA A 92 1.78 4.91 8.23
N GLU A 93 0.60 5.26 7.72
CA GLU A 93 -0.59 4.44 7.97
C GLU A 93 -0.53 3.12 7.23
N LEU A 94 0.09 3.10 6.05
CA LEU A 94 0.26 1.84 5.33
C LEU A 94 1.16 0.88 6.08
N LEU A 95 2.10 1.41 6.84
CA LEU A 95 3.01 0.59 7.63
C LEU A 95 2.41 0.16 8.96
N ASN A 96 1.29 0.73 9.33
CA ASN A 96 0.66 0.44 10.62
C ASN A 96 -0.10 -0.89 10.52
N PRO A 97 0.25 -1.89 11.36
CA PRO A 97 -0.43 -3.19 11.26
C PRO A 97 -1.93 -3.11 11.50
N ALA A 98 -2.40 -2.10 12.21
CA ALA A 98 -3.82 -1.94 12.47
C ALA A 98 -4.62 -1.69 11.20
N ASN A 99 -3.95 -1.25 10.13
CA ASN A 99 -4.62 -0.98 8.86
C ASN A 99 -4.51 -2.12 7.88
N GLU A 100 -3.95 -3.25 8.29
CA GLU A 100 -3.85 -4.40 7.41
C GLU A 100 -5.14 -5.19 7.42
N THR A 101 -5.47 -5.74 6.26
CA THR A 101 -6.66 -6.55 6.11
C THR A 101 -6.30 -8.01 6.20
N SER A 102 -7.07 -8.77 6.94
CA SER A 102 -6.91 -10.20 6.96
C SER A 102 -7.96 -10.81 6.10
N GLU A 103 -7.53 -11.58 5.13
CA GLU A 103 -8.44 -12.10 4.16
C GLU A 103 -9.01 -13.43 4.51
N ASN A 104 -8.48 -14.09 5.45
CA ASN A 104 -8.96 -15.40 5.73
C ASN A 104 -10.16 -15.52 6.49
#